data_2c9188a6fa906af067e753809ff5727a
#
_entry.id   2c9188a6fa906af067e753809ff5727a
#
_cell.length_a   1.000
_cell.length_b   1.000
_cell.length_c   1.000
_cell.angle_alpha   90.00
_cell.angle_beta   90.00
_cell.angle_gamma   90.00
#
_symmetry.space_group_name_H-M   'P 1'
#
loop_
_entity.id
_entity.type
_entity.pdbx_description
1 polymer ?
#
loop_
_entity_poly.entity_id
_entity_poly.type
_entity_poly.pdbx_seq_one_letter_code
_entity_poly.pdbx_strand_id
1 'polypeptide(L)'
;MQSQNAQQGADALRWVSLGIAVLAAVWTLFHIVWTLSNHAADDYWGIALVIMFILALALAFARFFQERALMPDKVEHAAEEPFPEPAISRFFLASTGASAVWFVVRMNVGAEWLTAGWEKVSSPAWGASGKALSGFVGAAMAKSSGPNPAVQGWYAWFLQHVVLPNAGLFSFLVSWGELAVGIGILIGALTGIAAGFGVLMNFNYLLSGTVSVNPVIGMFGLFLCISWRVCGWLGLDRVLLPALGLPWKPGAWFQSDASISTNQRQTGYSS
;
A
#
# COMPACT_ATOMS: atom_id res chain seq x y z
N MET A 1 -10.93 39.19 3.44
CA MET A 1 -12.14 38.35 3.21
C MET A 1 -11.84 37.13 2.31
N GLN A 2 -11.29 37.30 1.10
CA GLN A 2 -11.02 36.16 0.20
C GLN A 2 -10.03 35.14 0.77
N SER A 3 -8.96 35.58 1.43
CA SER A 3 -7.97 34.67 2.05
C SER A 3 -8.53 33.86 3.24
N GLN A 4 -9.41 34.45 4.02
CA GLN A 4 -10.07 33.77 5.14
C GLN A 4 -11.06 32.70 4.65
N ASN A 5 -11.83 33.01 3.60
CA ASN A 5 -12.75 32.02 3.01
C ASN A 5 -12.01 30.86 2.36
N ALA A 6 -10.86 31.10 1.70
CA ALA A 6 -10.02 30.06 1.13
C ALA A 6 -9.42 29.16 2.23
N GLN A 7 -9.01 29.73 3.35
CA GLN A 7 -8.46 28.97 4.49
C GLN A 7 -9.53 28.13 5.18
N GLN A 8 -10.72 28.66 5.39
CA GLN A 8 -11.86 27.90 5.93
C GLN A 8 -12.25 26.74 5.01
N GLY A 9 -12.24 26.94 3.67
CA GLY A 9 -12.47 25.88 2.70
C GLY A 9 -11.40 24.77 2.78
N ALA A 10 -10.13 25.13 2.96
CA ALA A 10 -9.03 24.16 3.11
C ALA A 10 -9.18 23.32 4.38
N ASP A 11 -9.58 23.93 5.49
CA ASP A 11 -9.79 23.24 6.75
C ASP A 11 -11.01 22.30 6.68
N ALA A 12 -12.10 22.73 6.03
CA ALA A 12 -13.28 21.88 5.82
C ALA A 12 -12.91 20.61 5.02
N LEU A 13 -12.16 20.74 3.92
CA LEU A 13 -11.72 19.59 3.13
C LEU A 13 -10.78 18.63 3.90
N ARG A 14 -9.98 19.15 4.83
CA ARG A 14 -9.15 18.31 5.73
C ARG A 14 -10.02 17.46 6.66
N TRP A 15 -11.04 18.07 7.28
CA TRP A 15 -11.94 17.35 8.17
C TRP A 15 -12.77 16.30 7.44
N VAL A 16 -13.24 16.61 6.23
CA VAL A 16 -13.94 15.62 5.38
C VAL A 16 -13.01 14.48 4.99
N SER A 17 -11.75 14.76 4.64
CA SER A 17 -10.75 13.72 4.34
C SER A 17 -10.51 12.80 5.53
N LEU A 18 -10.41 13.37 6.72
CA LEU A 18 -10.23 12.60 7.96
C LEU A 18 -11.49 11.74 8.25
N GLY A 19 -12.68 12.31 8.04
CA GLY A 19 -13.95 11.58 8.21
C GLY A 19 -14.03 10.35 7.31
N ILE A 20 -13.67 10.48 6.01
CA ILE A 20 -13.63 9.35 5.08
C ILE A 20 -12.60 8.30 5.53
N ALA A 21 -11.43 8.73 6.01
CA ALA A 21 -10.40 7.81 6.50
C ALA A 21 -10.87 7.04 7.75
N VAL A 22 -11.54 7.71 8.67
CA VAL A 22 -12.12 7.06 9.87
C VAL A 22 -13.19 6.06 9.48
N LEU A 23 -14.10 6.41 8.59
CA LEU A 23 -15.14 5.51 8.09
C LEU A 23 -14.52 4.28 7.40
N ALA A 24 -13.51 4.49 6.56
CA ALA A 24 -12.80 3.39 5.91
C ALA A 24 -12.11 2.47 6.93
N ALA A 25 -11.47 3.03 7.95
CA ALA A 25 -10.84 2.22 9.01
C ALA A 25 -11.85 1.40 9.80
N VAL A 26 -12.95 2.01 10.23
CA VAL A 26 -14.01 1.33 10.97
C VAL A 26 -14.64 0.22 10.14
N TRP A 27 -14.94 0.50 8.87
CA TRP A 27 -15.51 -0.48 7.96
C TRP A 27 -14.55 -1.64 7.69
N THR A 28 -13.27 -1.34 7.50
CA THR A 28 -12.22 -2.36 7.32
C THR A 28 -12.08 -3.25 8.54
N LEU A 29 -12.08 -2.66 9.74
CA LEU A 29 -12.02 -3.43 10.99
C LEU A 29 -13.23 -4.36 11.12
N PHE A 30 -14.43 -3.86 10.80
CA PHE A 30 -15.65 -4.68 10.79
C PHE A 30 -15.51 -5.86 9.82
N HIS A 31 -15.07 -5.60 8.59
CA HIS A 31 -14.86 -6.64 7.58
C HIS A 31 -13.85 -7.70 8.05
N ILE A 32 -12.68 -7.29 8.56
CA ILE A 32 -11.68 -8.23 9.07
C ILE A 32 -12.27 -9.10 10.17
N VAL A 33 -12.92 -8.50 11.17
CA VAL A 33 -13.54 -9.24 12.26
C VAL A 33 -14.62 -10.20 11.75
N TRP A 34 -15.46 -9.74 10.82
CA TRP A 34 -16.50 -10.58 10.21
C TRP A 34 -15.92 -11.78 9.46
N THR A 35 -14.95 -11.54 8.57
CA THR A 35 -14.31 -12.59 7.75
C THR A 35 -13.61 -13.62 8.64
N LEU A 36 -12.85 -13.17 9.64
CA LEU A 36 -12.16 -14.07 10.56
C LEU A 36 -13.10 -14.86 11.48
N SER A 37 -14.28 -14.31 11.80
CA SER A 37 -15.24 -14.97 12.67
C SER A 37 -16.16 -15.95 11.94
N ASN A 38 -16.55 -15.63 10.70
CA ASN A 38 -17.56 -16.38 9.95
C ASN A 38 -16.99 -17.20 8.79
N HIS A 39 -15.70 -17.06 8.47
CA HIS A 39 -15.05 -17.67 7.32
C HIS A 39 -15.80 -17.45 5.99
N ALA A 40 -16.53 -16.35 5.90
CA ALA A 40 -17.35 -15.97 4.75
C ALA A 40 -16.97 -14.57 4.27
N ALA A 41 -16.87 -14.40 2.94
CA ALA A 41 -16.73 -13.07 2.36
C ALA A 41 -18.02 -12.27 2.58
N ASP A 42 -17.85 -10.97 2.83
CA ASP A 42 -18.96 -10.02 2.93
C ASP A 42 -19.17 -9.39 1.56
N ASP A 43 -20.29 -9.68 0.90
CA ASP A 43 -20.61 -9.16 -0.44
C ASP A 43 -20.70 -7.64 -0.47
N TYR A 44 -21.03 -7.01 0.65
CA TYR A 44 -21.15 -5.54 0.75
C TYR A 44 -19.81 -4.84 0.95
N TRP A 45 -18.76 -5.57 1.32
CA TRP A 45 -17.42 -5.03 1.55
C TRP A 45 -16.90 -4.27 0.34
N GLY A 46 -16.90 -4.92 -0.82
CA GLY A 46 -16.41 -4.35 -2.07
C GLY A 46 -17.18 -3.11 -2.50
N ILE A 47 -18.52 -3.13 -2.37
CA ILE A 47 -19.38 -2.00 -2.76
C ILE A 47 -19.08 -0.77 -1.89
N ALA A 48 -19.01 -0.95 -0.57
CA ALA A 48 -18.72 0.15 0.35
C ALA A 48 -17.33 0.76 0.10
N LEU A 49 -16.33 -0.06 -0.19
CA LEU A 49 -14.99 0.42 -0.53
C LEU A 49 -14.96 1.19 -1.85
N VAL A 50 -15.68 0.74 -2.87
CA VAL A 50 -15.78 1.48 -4.14
C VAL A 50 -16.41 2.85 -3.90
N ILE A 51 -17.49 2.93 -3.12
CA ILE A 51 -18.12 4.21 -2.77
C ILE A 51 -17.13 5.11 -2.03
N MET A 52 -16.45 4.60 -1.00
CA MET A 52 -15.46 5.37 -0.24
C MET A 52 -14.28 5.81 -1.12
N PHE A 53 -13.84 4.97 -2.04
CA PHE A 53 -12.79 5.32 -3.00
C PHE A 53 -13.21 6.46 -3.93
N ILE A 54 -14.42 6.38 -4.49
CA ILE A 54 -14.97 7.45 -5.35
C ILE A 54 -15.08 8.77 -4.58
N LEU A 55 -15.57 8.74 -3.34
CA LEU A 55 -15.67 9.93 -2.50
C LEU A 55 -14.29 10.51 -2.15
N ALA A 56 -13.32 9.65 -1.80
CA ALA A 56 -11.95 10.05 -1.53
C ALA A 56 -11.28 10.64 -2.79
N LEU A 57 -11.53 10.07 -3.95
CA LEU A 57 -11.01 10.54 -5.23
C LEU A 57 -11.60 11.90 -5.60
N ALA A 58 -12.91 12.09 -5.47
CA ALA A 58 -13.56 13.38 -5.70
C ALA A 58 -13.01 14.47 -4.78
N LEU A 59 -12.80 14.13 -3.51
CA LEU A 59 -12.19 15.03 -2.54
C LEU A 59 -10.72 15.37 -2.89
N ALA A 60 -9.95 14.38 -3.34
CA ALA A 60 -8.57 14.60 -3.78
C ALA A 60 -8.52 15.56 -4.97
N PHE A 61 -9.41 15.43 -5.94
CA PHE A 61 -9.51 16.40 -7.04
C PHE A 61 -9.88 17.79 -6.55
N ALA A 62 -10.85 17.92 -5.62
CA ALA A 62 -11.19 19.22 -5.04
C ALA A 62 -9.96 19.87 -4.36
N ARG A 63 -9.17 19.08 -3.62
CA ARG A 63 -7.92 19.54 -2.99
C ARG A 63 -6.84 19.89 -4.01
N PHE A 64 -6.70 19.12 -5.07
CA PHE A 64 -5.76 19.40 -6.15
C PHE A 64 -6.02 20.78 -6.77
N PHE A 65 -7.27 21.09 -7.14
CA PHE A 65 -7.61 22.39 -7.69
C PHE A 65 -7.42 23.52 -6.67
N GLN A 66 -7.70 23.27 -5.40
CA GLN A 66 -7.47 24.23 -4.33
C GLN A 66 -5.98 24.52 -4.12
N GLU A 67 -5.12 23.50 -4.06
CA GLU A 67 -3.68 23.67 -3.93
C GLU A 67 -3.09 24.45 -5.10
N ARG A 68 -3.56 24.19 -6.32
CA ARG A 68 -3.14 24.96 -7.50
C ARG A 68 -3.56 26.45 -7.43
N ALA A 69 -4.74 26.72 -6.93
CA ALA A 69 -5.24 28.10 -6.79
C ALA A 69 -4.50 28.90 -5.70
N LEU A 70 -4.02 28.20 -4.64
CA LEU A 70 -3.34 28.84 -3.52
C LEU A 70 -1.82 28.97 -3.71
N MET A 71 -1.21 28.22 -4.62
CA MET A 71 0.26 28.17 -4.81
C MET A 71 0.62 28.19 -6.32
N PRO A 72 0.31 29.25 -7.05
CA PRO A 72 0.63 29.37 -8.49
C PRO A 72 2.14 29.29 -8.73
N ASP A 73 2.98 29.90 -7.90
CA ASP A 73 4.44 29.94 -8.06
C ASP A 73 5.12 28.56 -8.01
N LYS A 74 4.60 27.62 -7.22
CA LYS A 74 5.10 26.24 -7.20
C LYS A 74 4.85 25.49 -8.50
N VAL A 75 3.83 25.89 -9.26
CA VAL A 75 3.51 25.30 -10.56
C VAL A 75 4.46 25.83 -11.61
N GLU A 76 4.84 27.09 -11.53
CA GLU A 76 5.72 27.77 -12.49
C GLU A 76 7.15 27.25 -12.41
N HIS A 77 7.73 27.13 -11.21
CA HIS A 77 9.08 26.58 -11.01
C HIS A 77 9.23 25.11 -11.44
N ALA A 78 8.15 24.35 -11.39
CA ALA A 78 8.16 22.97 -11.84
C ALA A 78 8.13 22.83 -13.37
N ALA A 79 7.76 23.89 -14.10
CA ALA A 79 7.79 23.92 -15.56
C ALA A 79 9.19 24.18 -16.14
N GLU A 80 10.13 24.62 -15.30
CA GLU A 80 11.53 24.86 -15.69
C GLU A 80 12.40 23.60 -15.73
N GLU A 81 11.89 22.47 -15.22
CA GLU A 81 12.62 21.19 -15.30
C GLU A 81 12.62 20.65 -16.74
N PRO A 82 13.72 20.01 -17.20
CA PRO A 82 13.83 19.48 -18.58
C PRO A 82 12.72 18.50 -18.95
N PHE A 83 12.17 17.78 -17.98
CA PHE A 83 11.05 16.84 -18.12
C PHE A 83 10.09 17.02 -16.92
N PRO A 84 9.24 18.06 -16.95
CA PRO A 84 8.35 18.36 -15.83
C PRO A 84 7.29 17.27 -15.67
N GLU A 85 7.18 16.72 -14.46
CA GLU A 85 6.10 15.81 -14.14
C GLU A 85 4.74 16.52 -14.20
N PRO A 86 3.70 15.89 -14.77
CA PRO A 86 2.34 16.44 -14.74
C PRO A 86 1.90 16.81 -13.32
N ALA A 87 1.28 17.96 -13.14
CA ALA A 87 0.86 18.44 -11.82
C ALA A 87 -0.03 17.44 -11.07
N ILE A 88 -0.88 16.71 -11.80
CA ILE A 88 -1.74 15.67 -11.24
C ILE A 88 -0.92 14.48 -10.70
N SER A 89 0.12 14.05 -11.43
CA SER A 89 1.03 12.99 -11.00
C SER A 89 1.72 13.37 -9.70
N ARG A 90 2.31 14.57 -9.64
CA ARG A 90 2.95 15.09 -8.42
C ARG A 90 2.00 15.19 -7.25
N PHE A 91 0.75 15.60 -7.48
CA PHE A 91 -0.26 15.66 -6.43
C PHE A 91 -0.51 14.27 -5.82
N PHE A 92 -0.80 13.26 -6.65
CA PHE A 92 -1.07 11.92 -6.14
C PHE A 92 0.16 11.23 -5.56
N LEU A 93 1.36 11.48 -6.08
CA LEU A 93 2.57 10.76 -5.68
C LEU A 93 3.40 11.49 -4.60
N ALA A 94 3.17 12.78 -4.36
CA ALA A 94 4.00 13.58 -3.48
C ALA A 94 3.24 14.55 -2.56
N SER A 95 1.93 14.82 -2.78
CA SER A 95 1.15 15.68 -1.90
C SER A 95 0.41 14.88 -0.83
N THR A 96 0.48 15.36 0.41
CA THR A 96 -0.36 14.84 1.52
C THR A 96 -1.85 15.09 1.29
N GLY A 97 -2.20 15.94 0.33
CA GLY A 97 -3.57 16.16 -0.14
C GLY A 97 -4.25 14.89 -0.64
N ALA A 98 -3.49 13.98 -1.24
CA ALA A 98 -3.98 12.69 -1.75
C ALA A 98 -4.05 11.58 -0.68
N SER A 99 -3.64 11.84 0.55
CA SER A 99 -3.49 10.79 1.59
C SER A 99 -4.78 10.03 1.90
N ALA A 100 -5.95 10.66 1.78
CA ALA A 100 -7.24 9.97 2.00
C ALA A 100 -7.51 8.89 0.95
N VAL A 101 -7.20 9.14 -0.33
CA VAL A 101 -7.31 8.14 -1.39
C VAL A 101 -6.42 6.95 -1.08
N TRP A 102 -5.15 7.22 -0.80
CA TRP A 102 -4.19 6.16 -0.49
C TRP A 102 -4.54 5.39 0.78
N PHE A 103 -5.16 6.05 1.75
CA PHE A 103 -5.64 5.38 2.95
C PHE A 103 -6.74 4.37 2.61
N VAL A 104 -7.75 4.73 1.79
CA VAL A 104 -8.79 3.78 1.36
C VAL A 104 -8.20 2.62 0.57
N VAL A 105 -7.26 2.89 -0.35
CA VAL A 105 -6.55 1.83 -1.10
C VAL A 105 -5.80 0.89 -0.15
N ARG A 106 -5.08 1.44 0.84
CA ARG A 106 -4.39 0.65 1.85
C ARG A 106 -5.33 -0.24 2.66
N MET A 107 -6.48 0.30 3.08
CA MET A 107 -7.47 -0.47 3.84
C MET A 107 -7.95 -1.68 3.05
N ASN A 108 -8.20 -1.50 1.74
CA ASN A 108 -8.58 -2.60 0.87
C ASN A 108 -7.46 -3.63 0.72
N VAL A 109 -6.30 -3.21 0.22
CA VAL A 109 -5.19 -4.13 -0.07
C VAL A 109 -4.68 -4.81 1.21
N GLY A 110 -4.59 -4.06 2.30
CA GLY A 110 -4.10 -4.58 3.57
C GLY A 110 -5.04 -5.58 4.23
N ALA A 111 -6.37 -5.37 4.11
CA ALA A 111 -7.37 -6.31 4.64
C ALA A 111 -7.31 -7.65 3.91
N GLU A 112 -7.24 -7.63 2.58
CA GLU A 112 -7.13 -8.85 1.77
C GLU A 112 -5.87 -9.66 2.12
N TRP A 113 -4.70 -9.01 2.23
CA TRP A 113 -3.48 -9.68 2.64
C TRP A 113 -3.53 -10.18 4.09
N LEU A 114 -4.10 -9.40 5.02
CA LEU A 114 -4.20 -9.79 6.42
C LEU A 114 -5.07 -11.03 6.59
N THR A 115 -6.27 -11.03 6.00
CA THR A 115 -7.22 -12.15 6.13
C THR A 115 -6.67 -13.41 5.47
N ALA A 116 -6.11 -13.30 4.26
CA ALA A 116 -5.49 -14.42 3.57
C ALA A 116 -4.29 -15.00 4.35
N GLY A 117 -3.44 -14.14 4.90
CA GLY A 117 -2.29 -14.55 5.72
C GLY A 117 -2.73 -15.20 7.03
N TRP A 118 -3.74 -14.63 7.69
CA TRP A 118 -4.27 -15.17 8.94
C TRP A 118 -4.89 -16.56 8.75
N GLU A 119 -5.69 -16.76 7.71
CA GLU A 119 -6.26 -18.08 7.38
C GLU A 119 -5.16 -19.13 7.21
N LYS A 120 -4.07 -18.77 6.52
CA LYS A 120 -2.94 -19.68 6.30
C LYS A 120 -2.17 -19.96 7.58
N VAL A 121 -1.82 -18.93 8.35
CA VAL A 121 -1.08 -19.10 9.62
C VAL A 121 -1.88 -19.90 10.64
N SER A 122 -3.22 -19.76 10.66
CA SER A 122 -4.11 -20.48 11.55
C SER A 122 -4.39 -21.91 11.09
N SER A 123 -4.06 -22.28 9.85
CA SER A 123 -4.35 -23.59 9.28
C SER A 123 -3.16 -24.54 9.41
N PRO A 124 -3.30 -25.69 10.09
CA PRO A 124 -2.23 -26.71 10.17
C PRO A 124 -1.76 -27.21 8.79
N ALA A 125 -2.60 -27.14 7.76
CA ALA A 125 -2.25 -27.58 6.40
C ALA A 125 -1.22 -26.66 5.73
N TRP A 126 -1.13 -25.40 6.17
CA TRP A 126 -0.13 -24.40 5.76
C TRP A 126 1.11 -24.40 6.68
N GLY A 127 1.16 -25.27 7.67
CA GLY A 127 2.30 -25.41 8.58
C GLY A 127 3.53 -26.08 7.94
N ALA A 128 4.42 -26.59 8.79
CA ALA A 128 5.72 -27.18 8.39
C ALA A 128 5.61 -28.35 7.40
N SER A 129 4.45 -29.05 7.34
CA SER A 129 4.18 -30.11 6.38
C SER A 129 4.12 -29.62 4.93
N GLY A 130 3.80 -28.34 4.70
CA GLY A 130 3.60 -27.76 3.39
C GLY A 130 2.49 -28.42 2.56
N LYS A 131 1.56 -29.15 3.20
CA LYS A 131 0.53 -29.95 2.49
C LYS A 131 -0.36 -29.08 1.61
N ALA A 132 -0.83 -27.93 2.12
CA ALA A 132 -1.68 -27.04 1.34
C ALA A 132 -0.91 -26.43 0.15
N LEU A 133 0.34 -26.00 0.37
CA LEU A 133 1.18 -25.49 -0.70
C LEU A 133 1.47 -26.56 -1.77
N SER A 134 1.75 -27.80 -1.37
CA SER A 134 1.95 -28.92 -2.30
C SER A 134 0.69 -29.15 -3.17
N GLY A 135 -0.50 -29.06 -2.57
CA GLY A 135 -1.77 -29.12 -3.29
C GLY A 135 -1.94 -27.97 -4.28
N PHE A 136 -1.60 -26.76 -3.87
CA PHE A 136 -1.59 -25.57 -4.73
C PHE A 136 -0.63 -25.72 -5.91
N VAL A 137 0.59 -26.21 -5.69
CA VAL A 137 1.57 -26.48 -6.74
C VAL A 137 1.04 -27.54 -7.69
N GLY A 138 0.43 -28.63 -7.17
CA GLY A 138 -0.21 -29.66 -8.00
C GLY A 138 -1.28 -29.10 -8.93
N ALA A 139 -2.14 -28.21 -8.41
CA ALA A 139 -3.16 -27.53 -9.21
C ALA A 139 -2.55 -26.59 -10.26
N ALA A 140 -1.45 -25.91 -9.96
CA ALA A 140 -0.72 -25.09 -10.93
C ALA A 140 -0.08 -25.93 -12.02
N MET A 141 0.52 -27.08 -11.66
CA MET A 141 1.13 -28.02 -12.62
C MET A 141 0.10 -28.58 -13.60
N ALA A 142 -1.14 -28.84 -13.17
CA ALA A 142 -2.22 -29.27 -14.06
C ALA A 142 -2.56 -28.23 -15.14
N LYS A 143 -2.26 -26.94 -14.90
CA LYS A 143 -2.48 -25.82 -15.84
C LYS A 143 -1.27 -25.52 -16.73
N SER A 144 -0.17 -26.28 -16.60
CA SER A 144 1.07 -26.08 -17.38
C SER A 144 1.10 -26.86 -18.69
N SER A 145 0.07 -27.65 -18.97
CA SER A 145 -0.06 -28.50 -20.18
C SER A 145 -1.26 -28.09 -21.01
N GLY A 146 -1.27 -28.54 -22.28
CA GLY A 146 -2.35 -28.25 -23.21
C GLY A 146 -2.01 -27.17 -24.24
N PRO A 147 -2.95 -26.85 -25.16
CA PRO A 147 -2.69 -25.93 -26.28
C PRO A 147 -2.49 -24.48 -25.86
N ASN A 148 -3.06 -24.06 -24.73
CA ASN A 148 -2.95 -22.72 -24.17
C ASN A 148 -2.66 -22.80 -22.66
N PRO A 149 -1.43 -23.14 -22.24
CA PRO A 149 -1.11 -23.31 -20.83
C PRO A 149 -1.18 -21.98 -20.08
N ALA A 150 -1.91 -21.95 -18.96
CA ALA A 150 -1.98 -20.79 -18.08
C ALA A 150 -0.70 -20.62 -17.23
N VAL A 151 0.04 -21.70 -17.00
CA VAL A 151 1.31 -21.71 -16.28
C VAL A 151 2.44 -21.99 -17.29
N GLN A 152 3.38 -21.05 -17.37
CA GLN A 152 4.50 -21.13 -18.30
C GLN A 152 5.49 -22.24 -17.89
N GLY A 153 6.11 -22.91 -18.87
CA GLY A 153 6.99 -24.07 -18.62
C GLY A 153 8.15 -23.78 -17.67
N TRP A 154 8.79 -22.61 -17.77
CA TRP A 154 9.88 -22.23 -16.87
C TRP A 154 9.39 -22.05 -15.41
N TYR A 155 8.16 -21.54 -15.22
CA TYR A 155 7.59 -21.36 -13.89
C TYR A 155 7.12 -22.71 -13.32
N ALA A 156 6.54 -23.58 -14.15
CA ALA A 156 6.23 -24.96 -13.77
C ALA A 156 7.49 -25.71 -13.30
N TRP A 157 8.61 -25.55 -14.02
CA TRP A 157 9.90 -26.09 -13.59
C TRP A 157 10.33 -25.58 -12.21
N PHE A 158 10.23 -24.26 -11.98
CA PHE A 158 10.52 -23.65 -10.68
C PHE A 158 9.63 -24.21 -9.57
N LEU A 159 8.32 -24.30 -9.80
CA LEU A 159 7.38 -24.89 -8.85
C LEU A 159 7.74 -26.34 -8.49
N GLN A 160 8.08 -27.14 -9.50
CA GLN A 160 8.35 -28.57 -9.33
C GLN A 160 9.72 -28.82 -8.66
N HIS A 161 10.76 -28.09 -9.05
CA HIS A 161 12.14 -28.41 -8.64
C HIS A 161 12.65 -27.56 -7.48
N VAL A 162 12.04 -26.40 -7.22
CA VAL A 162 12.46 -25.49 -6.13
C VAL A 162 11.40 -25.40 -5.04
N VAL A 163 10.16 -25.12 -5.39
CA VAL A 163 9.10 -24.90 -4.40
C VAL A 163 8.65 -26.20 -3.75
N LEU A 164 8.30 -27.20 -4.55
CA LEU A 164 7.74 -28.46 -4.05
C LEU A 164 8.68 -29.23 -3.12
N PRO A 165 9.98 -29.39 -3.43
CA PRO A 165 10.93 -30.05 -2.51
C PRO A 165 11.11 -29.29 -1.17
N ASN A 166 10.83 -27.99 -1.16
CA ASN A 166 10.94 -27.12 0.00
C ASN A 166 9.56 -26.58 0.47
N ALA A 167 8.51 -27.38 0.29
CA ALA A 167 7.13 -26.93 0.50
C ALA A 167 6.88 -26.39 1.91
N GLY A 168 7.51 -26.94 2.96
CA GLY A 168 7.39 -26.43 4.32
C GLY A 168 7.96 -25.02 4.47
N LEU A 169 9.14 -24.74 3.90
CA LEU A 169 9.76 -23.42 3.92
C LEU A 169 8.92 -22.39 3.16
N PHE A 170 8.51 -22.73 1.94
CA PHE A 170 7.68 -21.83 1.14
C PHE A 170 6.29 -21.61 1.73
N SER A 171 5.71 -22.63 2.38
CA SER A 171 4.46 -22.51 3.11
C SER A 171 4.59 -21.48 4.25
N PHE A 172 5.68 -21.56 5.02
CA PHE A 172 5.99 -20.56 6.06
C PHE A 172 6.17 -19.16 5.47
N LEU A 173 6.99 -19.00 4.42
CA LEU A 173 7.27 -17.71 3.80
C LEU A 173 5.99 -17.07 3.22
N VAL A 174 5.12 -17.85 2.59
CA VAL A 174 3.85 -17.37 2.05
C VAL A 174 2.91 -16.96 3.18
N SER A 175 2.66 -17.82 4.15
CA SER A 175 1.69 -17.55 5.21
C SER A 175 2.06 -16.35 6.06
N TRP A 176 3.29 -16.32 6.56
CA TRP A 176 3.79 -15.21 7.38
C TRP A 176 4.10 -13.96 6.56
N GLY A 177 4.51 -14.13 5.29
CA GLY A 177 4.71 -13.04 4.36
C GLY A 177 3.43 -12.28 4.07
N GLU A 178 2.34 -12.97 3.77
CA GLU A 178 1.02 -12.35 3.56
C GLU A 178 0.53 -11.60 4.81
N LEU A 179 0.67 -12.24 5.98
CA LEU A 179 0.28 -11.63 7.24
C LEU A 179 1.10 -10.36 7.53
N ALA A 180 2.41 -10.41 7.34
CA ALA A 180 3.30 -9.26 7.54
C ALA A 180 3.01 -8.12 6.55
N VAL A 181 2.77 -8.45 5.29
CA VAL A 181 2.36 -7.48 4.26
C VAL A 181 1.04 -6.83 4.62
N GLY A 182 0.04 -7.62 5.02
CA GLY A 182 -1.26 -7.11 5.46
C GLY A 182 -1.14 -6.16 6.64
N ILE A 183 -0.42 -6.54 7.69
CA ILE A 183 -0.16 -5.69 8.85
C ILE A 183 0.57 -4.41 8.42
N GLY A 184 1.69 -4.52 7.70
CA GLY A 184 2.50 -3.37 7.27
C GLY A 184 1.70 -2.35 6.46
N ILE A 185 0.88 -2.82 5.51
CA ILE A 185 0.01 -1.96 4.70
C ILE A 185 -1.09 -1.32 5.57
N LEU A 186 -1.77 -2.07 6.43
CA LEU A 186 -2.87 -1.54 7.25
C LEU A 186 -2.41 -0.47 8.22
N ILE A 187 -1.35 -0.73 9.00
CA ILE A 187 -0.84 0.26 9.95
C ILE A 187 -0.05 1.38 9.28
N GLY A 188 0.30 1.21 8.00
CA GLY A 188 1.08 2.18 7.23
C GLY A 188 2.52 2.28 7.69
N ALA A 189 3.16 1.14 7.90
CA ALA A 189 4.58 1.04 8.28
C ALA A 189 5.39 0.51 7.10
N LEU A 190 6.34 1.30 6.60
CA LEU A 190 7.11 0.98 5.40
C LEU A 190 6.18 0.53 4.25
N THR A 191 5.08 1.26 4.07
CA THR A 191 3.96 0.88 3.21
C THR A 191 4.42 0.51 1.79
N GLY A 192 5.33 1.28 1.20
CA GLY A 192 5.87 1.00 -0.13
C GLY A 192 6.63 -0.31 -0.21
N ILE A 193 7.40 -0.66 0.84
CA ILE A 193 8.15 -1.92 0.93
C ILE A 193 7.18 -3.09 1.13
N ALA A 194 6.24 -2.97 2.07
CA ALA A 194 5.22 -3.99 2.30
C ALA A 194 4.39 -4.24 1.03
N ALA A 195 3.96 -3.19 0.35
CA ALA A 195 3.26 -3.30 -0.93
C ALA A 195 4.13 -3.96 -2.01
N GLY A 196 5.43 -3.68 -2.07
CA GLY A 196 6.37 -4.32 -2.99
C GLY A 196 6.44 -5.85 -2.80
N PHE A 197 6.52 -6.31 -1.56
CA PHE A 197 6.44 -7.75 -1.25
C PHE A 197 5.07 -8.33 -1.61
N GLY A 198 3.97 -7.61 -1.35
CA GLY A 198 2.64 -8.01 -1.78
C GLY A 198 2.53 -8.16 -3.29
N VAL A 199 3.04 -7.20 -4.05
CA VAL A 199 3.10 -7.27 -5.53
C VAL A 199 3.91 -8.48 -5.98
N LEU A 200 5.07 -8.73 -5.37
CA LEU A 200 5.90 -9.90 -5.68
C LEU A 200 5.13 -11.21 -5.46
N MET A 201 4.45 -11.37 -4.33
CA MET A 201 3.62 -12.55 -4.06
C MET A 201 2.44 -12.66 -5.03
N ASN A 202 1.81 -11.54 -5.36
CA ASN A 202 0.73 -11.47 -6.34
C ASN A 202 1.16 -11.96 -7.72
N PHE A 203 2.34 -11.53 -8.20
CA PHE A 203 2.91 -12.04 -9.45
C PHE A 203 3.11 -13.56 -9.41
N ASN A 204 3.58 -14.11 -8.28
CA ASN A 204 3.73 -15.56 -8.14
C ASN A 204 2.39 -16.29 -8.22
N TYR A 205 1.31 -15.75 -7.66
CA TYR A 205 -0.03 -16.31 -7.81
C TYR A 205 -0.53 -16.26 -9.25
N LEU A 206 -0.34 -15.13 -9.94
CA LEU A 206 -0.72 -15.01 -11.35
C LEU A 206 0.07 -15.96 -12.24
N LEU A 207 1.38 -16.10 -12.02
CA LEU A 207 2.23 -17.06 -12.73
C LEU A 207 1.83 -18.51 -12.45
N SER A 208 1.22 -18.79 -11.29
CA SER A 208 0.64 -20.11 -10.96
C SER A 208 -0.75 -20.32 -11.58
N GLY A 209 -1.22 -19.40 -12.42
CA GLY A 209 -2.54 -19.47 -13.05
C GLY A 209 -3.70 -19.25 -12.07
N THR A 210 -3.45 -18.52 -10.96
CA THR A 210 -4.48 -18.16 -9.98
C THR A 210 -4.87 -16.70 -10.17
N VAL A 211 -6.03 -16.48 -10.78
CA VAL A 211 -6.53 -15.13 -11.12
C VAL A 211 -7.24 -14.51 -9.93
N SER A 212 -8.41 -15.01 -9.53
CA SER A 212 -9.20 -14.48 -8.38
C SER A 212 -9.17 -12.94 -8.31
N VAL A 213 -8.97 -12.36 -7.13
CA VAL A 213 -8.81 -10.92 -6.88
C VAL A 213 -7.38 -10.40 -7.14
N ASN A 214 -6.43 -11.29 -7.44
CA ASN A 214 -5.01 -10.97 -7.58
C ASN A 214 -4.69 -9.84 -8.58
N PRO A 215 -5.32 -9.72 -9.76
CA PRO A 215 -5.03 -8.62 -10.68
C PRO A 215 -5.36 -7.25 -10.08
N VAL A 216 -6.47 -7.15 -9.36
CA VAL A 216 -6.93 -5.88 -8.74
C VAL A 216 -6.03 -5.50 -7.57
N ILE A 217 -5.75 -6.45 -6.66
CA ILE A 217 -4.88 -6.23 -5.51
C ILE A 217 -3.45 -5.93 -5.97
N GLY A 218 -2.96 -6.64 -7.01
CA GLY A 218 -1.65 -6.39 -7.60
C GLY A 218 -1.52 -4.99 -8.20
N MET A 219 -2.53 -4.52 -8.92
CA MET A 219 -2.57 -3.17 -9.48
C MET A 219 -2.57 -2.11 -8.38
N PHE A 220 -3.41 -2.22 -7.37
CA PHE A 220 -3.43 -1.29 -6.24
C PHE A 220 -2.15 -1.37 -5.40
N GLY A 221 -1.59 -2.56 -5.21
CA GLY A 221 -0.29 -2.76 -4.59
C GLY A 221 0.83 -2.01 -5.33
N LEU A 222 0.84 -2.07 -6.66
CA LEU A 222 1.80 -1.34 -7.49
C LEU A 222 1.63 0.18 -7.32
N PHE A 223 0.41 0.68 -7.27
CA PHE A 223 0.16 2.09 -7.00
C PHE A 223 0.64 2.52 -5.60
N LEU A 224 0.48 1.67 -4.58
CA LEU A 224 1.05 1.93 -3.25
C LEU A 224 2.59 1.97 -3.28
N CYS A 225 3.24 1.09 -4.07
CA CYS A 225 4.69 1.14 -4.26
C CYS A 225 5.15 2.47 -4.87
N ILE A 226 4.48 2.93 -5.93
CA ILE A 226 4.84 4.17 -6.63
C ILE A 226 4.57 5.39 -5.74
N SER A 227 3.47 5.38 -4.97
CA SER A 227 3.09 6.46 -4.06
C SER A 227 3.72 6.35 -2.65
N TRP A 228 4.79 5.58 -2.48
CA TRP A 228 5.42 5.26 -1.20
C TRP A 228 5.69 6.48 -0.28
N ARG A 229 5.91 7.67 -0.86
CA ARG A 229 6.15 8.91 -0.11
C ARG A 229 4.95 9.39 0.68
N VAL A 230 3.74 9.09 0.22
CA VAL A 230 2.49 9.65 0.77
C VAL A 230 1.44 8.61 1.11
N CYS A 231 1.54 7.39 0.58
CA CYS A 231 0.53 6.36 0.81
C CYS A 231 0.42 5.94 2.29
N GLY A 232 1.50 6.00 3.06
CA GLY A 232 1.55 5.73 4.49
C GLY A 232 1.35 6.96 5.39
N TRP A 233 1.04 8.15 4.83
CA TRP A 233 0.94 9.39 5.59
C TRP A 233 -0.12 9.37 6.71
N LEU A 234 -1.27 8.77 6.47
CA LEU A 234 -2.28 8.45 7.50
C LEU A 234 -1.96 7.10 8.16
N GLY A 235 -0.75 6.97 8.69
CA GLY A 235 -0.22 5.77 9.33
C GLY A 235 1.14 6.06 9.97
N LEU A 236 1.90 5.00 10.29
CA LEU A 236 3.20 5.10 10.94
C LEU A 236 4.28 5.73 10.06
N ASP A 237 4.15 5.66 8.72
CA ASP A 237 5.13 6.24 7.79
C ASP A 237 5.27 7.75 7.94
N ARG A 238 4.26 8.43 8.48
CA ARG A 238 4.34 9.85 8.82
C ARG A 238 5.48 10.17 9.78
N VAL A 239 5.80 9.24 10.67
CA VAL A 239 6.89 9.38 11.66
C VAL A 239 8.11 8.58 11.23
N LEU A 240 7.90 7.38 10.71
CA LEU A 240 8.95 6.43 10.39
C LEU A 240 9.83 6.90 9.22
N LEU A 241 9.23 7.34 8.11
CA LEU A 241 10.00 7.78 6.94
C LEU A 241 10.89 8.99 7.23
N PRO A 242 10.41 10.07 7.90
CA PRO A 242 11.28 11.16 8.31
C PRO A 242 12.39 10.74 9.28
N ALA A 243 12.12 9.81 10.20
CA ALA A 243 13.13 9.29 11.12
C ALA A 243 14.25 8.52 10.37
N LEU A 244 13.90 7.82 9.28
CA LEU A 244 14.84 7.15 8.38
C LEU A 244 15.54 8.10 7.39
N GLY A 245 15.16 9.40 7.36
CA GLY A 245 15.72 10.37 6.43
C GLY A 245 15.17 10.29 5.01
N LEU A 246 14.04 9.64 4.85
CA LEU A 246 13.39 9.51 3.57
C LEU A 246 12.36 10.63 3.36
N PRO A 247 12.16 11.11 2.13
CA PRO A 247 12.81 10.62 0.92
C PRO A 247 14.23 11.13 0.65
N TRP A 248 14.72 12.22 1.29
CA TRP A 248 15.95 12.86 0.80
C TRP A 248 16.82 13.53 1.86
N LYS A 249 16.54 13.37 3.14
CA LYS A 249 17.33 13.98 4.23
C LYS A 249 17.76 12.89 5.22
N PRO A 250 18.98 12.99 5.80
CA PRO A 250 19.37 12.11 6.89
C PRO A 250 18.35 12.19 8.03
N GLY A 251 17.78 11.06 8.41
CA GLY A 251 16.84 10.97 9.51
C GLY A 251 17.53 11.07 10.87
N ALA A 252 16.74 11.25 11.91
CA ALA A 252 17.25 11.40 13.28
C ALA A 252 18.14 10.22 13.71
N TRP A 253 17.90 9.02 13.22
CA TRP A 253 18.70 7.82 13.52
C TRP A 253 20.06 7.77 12.83
N PHE A 254 20.29 8.59 11.82
CA PHE A 254 21.53 8.63 11.02
C PHE A 254 22.28 9.98 11.14
N GLN A 255 21.80 10.88 11.98
CA GLN A 255 22.51 12.13 12.28
C GLN A 255 23.59 11.84 13.32
N SER A 256 24.86 12.07 12.96
CA SER A 256 25.94 12.06 13.94
C SER A 256 25.85 13.31 14.84
N ASP A 257 26.24 13.19 16.11
CA ASP A 257 26.25 14.29 17.09
C ASP A 257 27.02 15.55 16.59
N ALA A 258 27.98 15.37 15.70
CA ALA A 258 28.72 16.45 15.03
C ALA A 258 27.84 17.34 14.13
N SER A 259 26.79 16.78 13.51
CA SER A 259 25.87 17.56 12.65
C SER A 259 24.88 18.39 13.46
N ILE A 260 24.56 17.96 14.68
CA ILE A 260 23.68 18.69 15.62
C ILE A 260 24.40 19.92 16.16
N SER A 261 25.68 19.80 16.48
CA SER A 261 26.49 20.93 17.01
C SER A 261 26.71 22.04 15.97
N THR A 262 26.80 21.70 14.70
CA THR A 262 27.01 22.68 13.62
C THR A 262 25.73 23.48 13.32
N ASN A 263 24.57 22.82 13.38
CA ASN A 263 23.27 23.48 13.14
C ASN A 263 22.90 24.44 14.30
N GLN A 264 23.25 24.10 15.56
CA GLN A 264 23.04 24.99 16.72
C GLN A 264 23.95 26.23 16.70
N ARG A 265 25.17 26.14 16.14
CA ARG A 265 26.07 27.29 15.99
C ARG A 265 25.60 28.25 14.88
N GLN A 266 24.97 27.77 13.83
CA GLN A 266 24.44 28.63 12.74
C GLN A 266 23.19 29.40 13.17
N THR A 267 22.35 28.84 14.05
CA THR A 267 21.15 29.52 14.55
C THR A 267 21.44 30.50 15.70
N GLY A 268 22.62 30.42 16.33
CA GLY A 268 23.02 31.28 17.41
C GLY A 268 23.71 32.63 17.00
N TYR A 269 23.94 32.84 15.69
CA TYR A 269 24.57 34.08 15.17
C TYR A 269 23.58 35.05 14.53
N SER A 270 22.27 34.84 14.68
CA SER A 270 21.19 35.72 14.17
C SER A 270 20.35 36.36 15.28
N SER A 271 20.97 36.70 16.44
CA SER A 271 20.33 37.50 17.48
C SER A 271 21.08 38.78 17.71
#